data_ef7767078d241cb9c0490f2685ff98b6
#
_entry.id   ef7767078d241cb9c0490f2685ff98b6
#
_cell.length_a   1.000
_cell.length_b   1.000
_cell.length_c   1.000
_cell.angle_alpha   90.00
_cell.angle_beta   90.00
_cell.angle_gamma   90.00
#
_symmetry.space_group_name_H-M   'P 1'
#
loop_
_entity.id
_entity.type
_entity.pdbx_description
1 polymer ?
#
loop_
_entity_poly.entity_id
_entity_poly.type
_entity_poly.pdbx_seq_one_letter_code
_entity_poly.pdbx_strand_id
1 'polypeptide(L)'
;QIATKGNSLLFGDMTEEQGLFDAASSSTRMVTSGGYNSGFGGGAVMDIQYVTMASAGNTIDFGDQTQGTYGTGASSSSTRALIMGGNRMPTNAPFNDGNDGNNTICTIEIATIGNAIDFGDLTERRAYPGACGDPVRMVIFGGYSNSVGSPLGLKTSDTVIYASHGNAVDFGD
;
A
#
# COMPACT_ATOMS: atom_id res chain seq x y z
N GLN A 1 -9.35 9.97 20.02
CA GLN A 1 -8.56 9.11 20.93
C GLN A 1 -9.22 7.75 21.04
N ILE A 2 -8.45 6.68 21.00
CA ILE A 2 -8.97 5.30 21.07
C ILE A 2 -9.46 4.97 22.48
N ALA A 3 -8.84 5.53 23.50
CA ALA A 3 -9.14 5.25 24.91
C ALA A 3 -10.39 5.95 25.44
N THR A 4 -10.94 6.92 24.72
CA THR A 4 -12.11 7.72 25.14
C THR A 4 -13.17 7.73 24.07
N LYS A 5 -14.45 7.64 24.46
CA LYS A 5 -15.56 7.84 23.56
C LYS A 5 -15.67 9.32 23.19
N GLY A 6 -15.95 9.60 21.93
CA GLY A 6 -16.12 10.96 21.44
C GLY A 6 -16.24 11.00 19.93
N ASN A 7 -16.57 12.16 19.42
CA ASN A 7 -16.59 12.42 17.98
C ASN A 7 -15.14 12.53 17.44
N SER A 8 -14.98 12.23 16.17
CA SER A 8 -13.72 12.50 15.47
C SER A 8 -13.49 14.00 15.36
N LEU A 9 -12.22 14.39 15.40
CA LEU A 9 -11.77 15.75 15.12
C LEU A 9 -10.97 15.72 13.81
N LEU A 10 -11.02 16.82 13.07
CA LEU A 10 -10.17 17.00 11.91
C LEU A 10 -8.71 16.92 12.35
N PHE A 11 -7.96 16.06 11.69
CA PHE A 11 -6.53 15.88 11.94
C PHE A 11 -5.70 16.75 11.00
N GLY A 12 -6.04 16.76 9.72
CA GLY A 12 -5.39 17.49 8.64
C GLY A 12 -5.84 16.95 7.28
N ASP A 13 -5.32 17.53 6.24
CA ASP A 13 -5.62 17.19 4.84
C ASP A 13 -4.42 16.49 4.19
N MET A 14 -4.71 15.73 3.15
CA MET A 14 -3.67 15.20 2.25
C MET A 14 -3.17 16.31 1.32
N THR A 15 -1.94 16.18 0.83
CA THR A 15 -1.37 17.14 -0.14
C THR A 15 -2.08 17.11 -1.47
N GLU A 16 -2.62 15.95 -1.86
CA GLU A 16 -3.36 15.74 -3.09
C GLU A 16 -4.59 14.86 -2.86
N GLU A 17 -5.59 15.01 -3.72
CA GLU A 17 -6.78 14.16 -3.72
C GLU A 17 -6.40 12.74 -4.19
N GLN A 18 -6.47 11.78 -3.29
CA GLN A 18 -6.18 10.38 -3.56
C GLN A 18 -7.25 9.48 -2.95
N GLY A 19 -7.59 8.41 -3.65
CA GLY A 19 -8.43 7.34 -3.16
C GLY A 19 -7.79 5.97 -3.42
N LEU A 20 -8.34 4.92 -2.86
CA LEU A 20 -7.89 3.54 -3.10
C LEU A 20 -6.41 3.29 -2.74
N PHE A 21 -5.91 3.99 -1.75
CA PHE A 21 -4.60 3.76 -1.15
C PHE A 21 -4.70 2.92 0.13
N ASP A 22 -3.60 2.40 0.58
CA ASP A 22 -3.47 1.78 1.89
C ASP A 22 -2.46 2.54 2.76
N ALA A 23 -2.41 2.21 4.03
CA ALA A 23 -1.57 2.91 4.97
C ALA A 23 -0.84 1.94 5.91
N ALA A 24 0.37 2.30 6.27
CA ALA A 24 1.16 1.61 7.26
C ALA A 24 1.68 2.60 8.31
N SER A 25 2.07 2.12 9.49
CA SER A 25 2.49 3.04 10.54
C SER A 25 3.55 2.47 11.48
N SER A 26 4.39 3.34 11.98
CA SER A 26 5.15 3.13 13.20
C SER A 26 4.40 3.70 14.41
N SER A 27 5.02 3.71 15.57
CA SER A 27 4.46 4.38 16.76
C SER A 27 4.38 5.92 16.64
N THR A 28 5.06 6.52 15.66
CA THR A 28 5.17 7.99 15.52
C THR A 28 4.67 8.55 14.21
N ARG A 29 4.71 7.77 13.14
CA ARG A 29 4.33 8.18 11.79
C ARG A 29 3.33 7.21 11.19
N MET A 30 2.37 7.74 10.47
CA MET A 30 1.57 7.03 9.48
C MET A 30 2.07 7.41 8.10
N VAL A 31 2.19 6.45 7.21
CA VAL A 31 2.50 6.66 5.79
C VAL A 31 1.35 6.12 4.95
N THR A 32 0.97 6.86 3.91
CA THR A 32 0.03 6.43 2.88
C THR A 32 0.80 6.22 1.60
N SER A 33 0.36 5.34 0.75
CA SER A 33 1.14 4.98 -0.42
C SER A 33 0.28 4.70 -1.64
N GLY A 34 0.60 5.36 -2.74
CA GLY A 34 -0.08 5.21 -4.00
C GLY A 34 -1.52 5.71 -3.97
N GLY A 35 -2.35 5.08 -4.75
CA GLY A 35 -3.75 5.41 -4.86
C GLY A 35 -4.14 5.85 -6.25
N TYR A 36 -5.38 6.26 -6.38
CA TYR A 36 -5.96 6.76 -7.62
C TYR A 36 -6.31 8.25 -7.46
N ASN A 37 -5.81 9.06 -8.36
CA ASN A 37 -6.19 10.47 -8.47
C ASN A 37 -7.14 10.63 -9.65
N SER A 38 -8.34 11.15 -9.42
CA SER A 38 -9.35 11.37 -10.46
C SER A 38 -9.21 12.71 -11.18
N GLY A 39 -8.37 13.62 -10.66
CA GLY A 39 -8.03 14.90 -11.29
C GLY A 39 -7.05 14.70 -12.47
N PHE A 40 -6.91 15.71 -13.32
CA PHE A 40 -5.90 15.79 -14.38
C PHE A 40 -5.63 14.49 -15.20
N GLY A 41 -6.72 13.86 -15.69
CA GLY A 41 -6.61 12.70 -16.57
C GLY A 41 -6.69 11.34 -15.89
N GLY A 42 -6.77 11.28 -14.59
CA GLY A 42 -6.96 10.07 -13.79
C GLY A 42 -5.79 9.08 -13.90
N GLY A 43 -5.46 8.42 -12.83
CA GLY A 43 -4.44 7.38 -12.86
C GLY A 43 -3.92 6.94 -11.51
N ALA A 44 -3.15 5.86 -11.53
CA ALA A 44 -2.40 5.41 -10.38
C ALA A 44 -1.26 6.37 -10.09
N VAL A 45 -1.12 6.77 -8.84
CA VAL A 45 -0.07 7.70 -8.41
C VAL A 45 1.08 6.97 -7.73
N MET A 46 2.23 7.61 -7.73
CA MET A 46 3.45 7.08 -7.09
C MET A 46 3.66 7.63 -5.69
N ASP A 47 3.00 8.72 -5.34
CA ASP A 47 3.18 9.46 -4.10
C ASP A 47 3.10 8.59 -2.86
N ILE A 48 4.07 8.78 -2.00
CA ILE A 48 4.04 8.34 -0.60
C ILE A 48 3.96 9.61 0.25
N GLN A 49 2.99 9.69 1.12
CA GLN A 49 2.84 10.80 2.03
C GLN A 49 2.89 10.31 3.48
N TYR A 50 3.29 11.18 4.39
CA TYR A 50 3.31 10.84 5.80
C TYR A 50 2.72 11.92 6.68
N VAL A 51 2.33 11.53 7.87
CA VAL A 51 1.93 12.44 8.94
C VAL A 51 2.53 11.97 10.26
N THR A 52 2.87 12.93 11.12
CA THR A 52 3.30 12.65 12.50
C THR A 52 2.06 12.50 13.37
N MET A 53 1.87 11.32 13.99
CA MET A 53 0.64 11.02 14.73
C MET A 53 0.48 11.79 16.04
N ALA A 54 1.56 12.33 16.60
CA ALA A 54 1.51 13.07 17.85
C ALA A 54 0.96 14.49 17.73
N SER A 55 0.92 15.07 16.53
CA SER A 55 0.45 16.42 16.27
C SER A 55 -0.48 16.45 15.07
N ALA A 56 -1.61 17.14 15.19
CA ALA A 56 -2.47 17.41 14.04
C ALA A 56 -1.72 18.26 13.00
N GLY A 57 -2.00 17.98 11.72
CA GLY A 57 -1.40 18.67 10.59
C GLY A 57 -1.63 17.92 9.30
N ASN A 58 -1.38 18.57 8.20
CA ASN A 58 -1.50 17.96 6.87
C ASN A 58 -0.40 16.95 6.62
N THR A 59 -0.63 16.07 5.67
CA THR A 59 0.41 15.16 5.18
C THR A 59 1.54 15.94 4.52
N ILE A 60 2.70 15.33 4.52
CA ILE A 60 3.93 15.85 3.91
C ILE A 60 4.42 14.78 2.94
N ASP A 61 5.01 15.22 1.83
CA ASP A 61 5.69 14.35 0.87
C ASP A 61 6.76 13.51 1.57
N PHE A 62 6.73 12.21 1.31
CA PHE A 62 7.72 11.25 1.80
C PHE A 62 8.68 10.84 0.70
N GLY A 63 8.20 10.76 -0.53
CA GLY A 63 8.87 10.25 -1.71
C GLY A 63 7.90 9.41 -2.57
N ASP A 64 8.45 8.59 -3.46
CA ASP A 64 7.69 7.84 -4.45
C ASP A 64 7.80 6.33 -4.27
N GLN A 65 6.77 5.62 -4.66
CA GLN A 65 6.83 4.18 -4.95
C GLN A 65 7.70 3.91 -6.17
N THR A 66 8.10 2.64 -6.34
CA THR A 66 8.81 2.19 -7.55
C THR A 66 7.94 2.28 -8.81
N GLN A 67 6.62 2.32 -8.65
CA GLN A 67 5.64 2.43 -9.74
C GLN A 67 4.30 2.94 -9.19
N GLY A 68 3.52 3.62 -10.01
CA GLY A 68 2.17 4.06 -9.65
C GLY A 68 1.22 2.87 -9.54
N THR A 69 0.58 2.73 -8.39
CA THR A 69 -0.38 1.66 -8.11
C THR A 69 -1.54 2.16 -7.24
N TYR A 70 -2.70 1.55 -7.38
CA TYR A 70 -3.87 1.77 -6.53
C TYR A 70 -4.49 0.44 -6.11
N GLY A 71 -5.25 0.41 -5.01
CA GLY A 71 -5.76 -0.85 -4.45
C GLY A 71 -4.62 -1.74 -3.98
N THR A 72 -3.59 -1.15 -3.40
CA THR A 72 -2.46 -1.84 -2.78
C THR A 72 -2.85 -2.42 -1.43
N GLY A 73 -2.08 -3.35 -0.92
CA GLY A 73 -2.04 -3.69 0.49
C GLY A 73 -0.79 -3.11 1.13
N ALA A 74 -0.88 -2.76 2.41
CA ALA A 74 0.27 -2.29 3.17
C ALA A 74 0.28 -2.85 4.58
N SER A 75 1.47 -3.05 5.11
CA SER A 75 1.68 -3.38 6.52
C SER A 75 3.10 -2.98 6.94
N SER A 76 3.37 -2.97 8.24
CA SER A 76 4.65 -2.52 8.75
C SER A 76 5.10 -3.22 10.03
N SER A 77 6.41 -3.29 10.19
CA SER A 77 7.05 -3.41 11.49
C SER A 77 7.13 -2.04 12.18
N SER A 78 7.83 -1.94 13.27
CA SER A 78 8.07 -0.65 13.95
C SER A 78 8.89 0.35 13.13
N THR A 79 9.66 -0.11 12.13
CA THR A 79 10.62 0.73 11.37
C THR A 79 10.39 0.71 9.87
N ARG A 80 9.92 -0.40 9.33
CA ARG A 80 9.82 -0.66 7.89
C ARG A 80 8.37 -0.89 7.48
N ALA A 81 7.92 -0.22 6.42
CA ALA A 81 6.67 -0.52 5.76
C ALA A 81 6.91 -1.28 4.45
N LEU A 82 6.03 -2.21 4.16
CA LEU A 82 5.92 -2.90 2.88
C LEU A 82 4.60 -2.51 2.22
N ILE A 83 4.67 -2.22 0.94
CA ILE A 83 3.55 -1.85 0.08
C ILE A 83 3.56 -2.84 -1.08
N MET A 84 2.43 -3.46 -1.37
CA MET A 84 2.41 -4.55 -2.31
C MET A 84 1.17 -4.64 -3.17
N GLY A 85 1.33 -5.29 -4.31
CA GLY A 85 0.24 -5.55 -5.23
C GLY A 85 -0.35 -4.27 -5.81
N GLY A 86 -1.67 -4.26 -5.95
CA GLY A 86 -2.41 -3.16 -6.53
C GLY A 86 -2.50 -3.24 -8.05
N ASN A 87 -3.33 -2.38 -8.61
CA ASN A 87 -3.47 -2.22 -10.04
C ASN A 87 -2.53 -1.12 -10.54
N ARG A 88 -1.96 -1.34 -11.70
CA ARG A 88 -1.21 -0.33 -12.47
C ARG A 88 -2.16 0.30 -13.48
N MET A 89 -2.21 1.62 -13.54
CA MET A 89 -2.83 2.32 -14.66
C MET A 89 -1.81 3.27 -15.28
N PRO A 90 -1.55 3.16 -16.59
CA PRO A 90 -0.89 4.24 -17.27
C PRO A 90 -1.78 5.49 -17.18
N THR A 91 -1.17 6.65 -17.00
CA THR A 91 -1.86 7.94 -17.06
C THR A 91 -2.72 8.02 -18.32
N ASN A 92 -4.00 8.35 -18.16
CA ASN A 92 -5.01 8.43 -19.24
C ASN A 92 -5.58 7.10 -19.76
N ALA A 93 -5.40 5.99 -19.08
CA ALA A 93 -6.11 4.75 -19.43
C ALA A 93 -7.50 4.70 -18.77
N PRO A 94 -8.52 4.17 -19.45
CA PRO A 94 -9.83 3.96 -18.82
C PRO A 94 -9.75 2.96 -17.67
N PHE A 95 -10.59 3.15 -16.66
CA PHE A 95 -10.65 2.42 -15.39
C PHE A 95 -10.93 0.91 -15.53
N ASN A 96 -10.62 0.22 -16.50
CA ASN A 96 -10.75 -1.23 -16.67
C ASN A 96 -9.86 -1.77 -17.79
N ASP A 97 -8.80 -1.05 -18.13
CA ASP A 97 -7.94 -1.47 -19.22
C ASP A 97 -6.87 -2.46 -18.71
N GLY A 98 -7.23 -3.74 -18.69
CA GLY A 98 -6.28 -4.82 -18.55
C GLY A 98 -5.57 -4.94 -17.19
N ASN A 99 -6.21 -4.57 -16.12
CA ASN A 99 -5.62 -4.57 -14.78
C ASN A 99 -5.53 -5.98 -14.17
N ASP A 100 -4.45 -6.65 -14.44
CA ASP A 100 -4.18 -8.00 -13.93
C ASP A 100 -3.65 -8.03 -12.48
N GLY A 101 -3.65 -6.89 -11.81
CA GLY A 101 -2.95 -6.75 -10.54
C GLY A 101 -1.43 -6.72 -10.73
N ASN A 102 -0.74 -6.54 -9.64
CA ASN A 102 0.73 -6.48 -9.58
C ASN A 102 1.24 -7.45 -8.50
N ASN A 103 2.43 -7.98 -8.68
CA ASN A 103 3.08 -8.83 -7.69
C ASN A 103 4.23 -8.14 -6.95
N THR A 104 4.61 -6.93 -7.34
CA THR A 104 5.74 -6.23 -6.72
C THR A 104 5.46 -5.90 -5.25
N ILE A 105 6.47 -6.10 -4.42
CA ILE A 105 6.55 -5.60 -3.05
C ILE A 105 7.62 -4.52 -3.03
N CYS A 106 7.29 -3.32 -2.59
CA CYS A 106 8.28 -2.29 -2.32
C CYS A 106 8.32 -1.95 -0.83
N THR A 107 9.44 -1.37 -0.40
CA THR A 107 9.70 -1.08 1.01
C THR A 107 10.20 0.34 1.22
N ILE A 108 9.87 0.90 2.38
CA ILE A 108 10.38 2.16 2.89
C ILE A 108 10.79 2.01 4.36
N GLU A 109 11.79 2.78 4.78
CA GLU A 109 12.11 2.98 6.18
C GLU A 109 11.29 4.17 6.72
N ILE A 110 10.29 3.92 7.59
CA ILE A 110 9.28 4.92 8.00
C ILE A 110 9.90 6.17 8.63
N ALA A 111 11.05 6.04 9.28
CA ALA A 111 11.71 7.15 9.95
C ALA A 111 12.47 8.09 9.01
N THR A 112 12.78 7.66 7.79
CA THR A 112 13.65 8.38 6.85
C THR A 112 12.91 8.67 5.56
N ILE A 113 12.77 9.95 5.20
CA ILE A 113 12.16 10.39 3.94
C ILE A 113 12.99 9.87 2.77
N GLY A 114 12.34 9.38 1.73
CA GLY A 114 12.96 8.90 0.50
C GLY A 114 12.06 7.95 -0.28
N ASN A 115 12.45 7.66 -1.50
CA ASN A 115 11.69 6.79 -2.38
C ASN A 115 11.73 5.33 -1.89
N ALA A 116 10.67 4.61 -2.20
CA ALA A 116 10.62 3.18 -1.98
C ALA A 116 11.64 2.45 -2.86
N ILE A 117 12.12 1.34 -2.36
CA ILE A 117 12.99 0.43 -3.12
C ILE A 117 12.28 -0.92 -3.30
N ASP A 118 12.69 -1.65 -4.31
CA ASP A 118 12.21 -3.01 -4.55
C ASP A 118 12.58 -3.91 -3.36
N PHE A 119 11.62 -4.70 -2.92
CA PHE A 119 11.81 -5.66 -1.83
C PHE A 119 11.78 -7.10 -2.34
N GLY A 120 10.95 -7.39 -3.33
CA GLY A 120 10.69 -8.68 -3.93
C GLY A 120 9.28 -8.77 -4.50
N ASP A 121 8.80 -9.99 -4.72
CA ASP A 121 7.51 -10.26 -5.36
C ASP A 121 6.59 -11.13 -4.50
N LEU A 122 5.29 -10.92 -4.65
CA LEU A 122 4.25 -11.86 -4.22
C LEU A 122 4.30 -13.13 -5.07
N THR A 123 3.73 -14.22 -4.55
CA THR A 123 3.64 -15.48 -5.29
C THR A 123 2.76 -15.38 -6.53
N GLU A 124 1.78 -14.47 -6.49
CA GLU A 124 0.92 -14.16 -7.64
C GLU A 124 0.50 -12.69 -7.66
N ARG A 125 0.07 -12.23 -8.82
CA ARG A 125 -0.44 -10.87 -9.01
C ARG A 125 -1.77 -10.70 -8.32
N ARG A 126 -1.93 -9.58 -7.59
CA ARG A 126 -3.19 -9.27 -6.91
C ARG A 126 -3.38 -7.77 -6.73
N ALA A 127 -4.64 -7.37 -6.76
CA ALA A 127 -5.09 -6.05 -6.34
C ALA A 127 -6.09 -6.19 -5.18
N TYR A 128 -6.19 -5.15 -4.37
CA TYR A 128 -7.08 -5.10 -3.20
C TYR A 128 -6.87 -6.26 -2.21
N PRO A 129 -5.64 -6.69 -1.93
CA PRO A 129 -5.40 -7.70 -0.91
C PRO A 129 -5.70 -7.16 0.48
N GLY A 130 -6.05 -8.04 1.41
CA GLY A 130 -5.94 -7.74 2.82
C GLY A 130 -4.49 -7.95 3.27
N ALA A 131 -3.99 -7.09 4.15
CA ALA A 131 -2.67 -7.25 4.73
C ALA A 131 -2.68 -6.96 6.24
N CYS A 132 -1.95 -7.75 7.00
CA CYS A 132 -1.71 -7.50 8.41
C CYS A 132 -0.35 -8.09 8.80
N GLY A 133 0.20 -7.64 9.91
CA GLY A 133 1.49 -8.14 10.35
C GLY A 133 1.71 -8.01 11.85
N ASP A 134 2.67 -8.76 12.31
CA ASP A 134 3.31 -8.60 13.59
C ASP A 134 4.64 -7.82 13.42
N PRO A 135 5.46 -7.58 14.45
CA PRO A 135 6.73 -6.87 14.28
C PRO A 135 7.77 -7.58 13.40
N VAL A 136 7.58 -8.86 13.08
CA VAL A 136 8.56 -9.69 12.38
C VAL A 136 8.16 -9.95 10.94
N ARG A 137 6.88 -10.27 10.71
CA ARG A 137 6.38 -10.69 9.41
C ARG A 137 5.01 -10.11 9.11
N MET A 138 4.68 -10.12 7.84
CA MET A 138 3.39 -9.77 7.30
C MET A 138 2.76 -10.99 6.65
N VAL A 139 1.43 -11.06 6.72
CA VAL A 139 0.60 -11.97 5.94
C VAL A 139 -0.27 -11.13 5.01
N ILE A 140 -0.34 -11.55 3.76
CA ILE A 140 -1.16 -10.95 2.71
C ILE A 140 -2.14 -12.03 2.26
N PHE A 141 -3.41 -11.71 2.15
CA PHE A 141 -4.42 -12.70 1.79
C PHE A 141 -5.45 -12.16 0.82
N GLY A 142 -5.92 -13.06 -0.03
CA GLY A 142 -6.97 -12.78 -0.98
C GLY A 142 -6.59 -11.71 -1.98
N GLY A 143 -7.55 -10.87 -2.30
CA GLY A 143 -7.44 -9.88 -3.36
C GLY A 143 -8.10 -10.37 -4.64
N TYR A 144 -7.79 -9.69 -5.72
CA TYR A 144 -8.41 -9.87 -7.01
C TYR A 144 -7.34 -9.94 -8.10
N SER A 145 -7.46 -10.88 -9.04
CA SER A 145 -6.61 -10.97 -10.21
C SER A 145 -7.42 -11.29 -11.46
N ASN A 146 -7.10 -10.64 -12.57
CA ASN A 146 -7.67 -10.93 -13.90
C ASN A 146 -6.84 -11.91 -14.72
N SER A 147 -5.68 -12.31 -14.24
CA SER A 147 -4.69 -13.07 -15.03
C SER A 147 -5.15 -14.49 -15.44
N VAL A 148 -6.30 -14.94 -14.98
CA VAL A 148 -6.83 -16.28 -15.24
C VAL A 148 -8.17 -16.27 -15.96
N GLY A 149 -8.48 -15.21 -16.70
CA GLY A 149 -9.65 -15.19 -17.61
C GLY A 149 -11.01 -15.08 -16.95
N SER A 150 -11.09 -14.86 -15.66
CA SER A 150 -12.31 -14.49 -14.95
C SER A 150 -11.95 -13.68 -13.69
N PRO A 151 -12.72 -12.64 -13.38
CA PRO A 151 -12.46 -11.83 -12.21
C PRO A 151 -12.81 -12.61 -10.95
N LEU A 152 -11.83 -13.25 -10.35
CA LEU A 152 -12.06 -14.07 -9.16
C LEU A 152 -11.23 -13.57 -8.00
N GLY A 153 -11.87 -13.50 -6.83
CA GLY A 153 -11.17 -13.38 -5.57
C GLY A 153 -10.17 -14.53 -5.43
N LEU A 154 -8.99 -14.20 -4.98
CA LEU A 154 -7.94 -15.16 -4.69
C LEU A 154 -8.19 -15.79 -3.32
N LYS A 155 -7.78 -17.05 -3.16
CA LYS A 155 -7.84 -17.77 -1.87
C LYS A 155 -6.49 -17.80 -1.19
N THR A 156 -5.42 -17.66 -1.97
CA THR A 156 -4.04 -17.80 -1.53
C THR A 156 -3.65 -16.71 -0.55
N SER A 157 -2.82 -17.08 0.39
CA SER A 157 -2.17 -16.17 1.32
C SER A 157 -0.65 -16.29 1.22
N ASP A 158 0.01 -15.16 1.27
CA ASP A 158 1.47 -15.06 1.21
C ASP A 158 2.00 -14.52 2.54
N THR A 159 3.24 -14.83 2.85
CA THR A 159 3.94 -14.23 3.98
C THR A 159 5.32 -13.72 3.59
N VAL A 160 5.72 -12.63 4.26
CA VAL A 160 7.00 -11.95 4.06
C VAL A 160 7.59 -11.56 5.41
N ILE A 161 8.90 -11.71 5.57
CA ILE A 161 9.64 -11.25 6.76
C ILE A 161 10.18 -9.85 6.48
N TYR A 162 9.88 -8.85 7.34
CA TYR A 162 10.32 -7.46 7.12
C TYR A 162 11.83 -7.28 7.10
N ALA A 163 12.58 -8.10 7.82
CA ALA A 163 14.02 -7.90 8.00
C ALA A 163 14.88 -8.28 6.78
N SER A 164 14.38 -9.16 5.93
CA SER A 164 15.14 -9.69 4.80
C SER A 164 14.45 -9.41 3.47
N HIS A 165 15.14 -8.76 2.55
CA HIS A 165 14.67 -8.62 1.17
C HIS A 165 14.48 -10.00 0.53
N GLY A 166 13.45 -10.16 -0.27
CA GLY A 166 13.16 -11.38 -0.98
C GLY A 166 11.67 -11.54 -1.27
N ASN A 167 11.37 -12.54 -2.06
CA ASN A 167 10.00 -12.83 -2.48
C ASN A 167 9.16 -13.37 -1.31
N ALA A 168 7.88 -13.14 -1.40
CA ALA A 168 6.91 -13.79 -0.53
C ALA A 168 6.92 -15.31 -0.72
N VAL A 169 6.54 -16.01 0.32
CA VAL A 169 6.31 -17.46 0.27
C VAL A 169 4.85 -17.75 0.57
N ASP A 170 4.34 -18.80 -0.04
CA ASP A 170 2.99 -19.29 0.21
C ASP A 170 2.80 -19.58 1.72
N PHE A 171 1.74 -19.03 2.28
CA PHE A 171 1.38 -19.24 3.69
C PHE A 171 0.24 -20.26 3.84
N GLY A 172 -0.53 -20.48 2.77
CA GLY A 172 -1.65 -21.40 2.69
C GLY A 172 -2.89 -20.81 2.00
N ASP A 173 -3.92 -21.61 1.85
CA ASP A 173 -5.20 -21.30 1.20
C ASP A 173 -6.33 -21.06 2.22
#